data_cada529b43350b55486650cf7155d72d
#
_entry.id   cada529b43350b55486650cf7155d72d
#
_cell.length_a   1.000
_cell.length_b   1.000
_cell.length_c   1.000
_cell.angle_alpha   90.00
_cell.angle_beta   90.00
_cell.angle_gamma   90.00
#
_symmetry.space_group_name_H-M   'P 1'
#
loop_
_entity.id
_entity.type
_entity.pdbx_description
1 polymer ?
#
loop_
_entity_poly.entity_id
_entity_poly.type
_entity_poly.pdbx_seq_one_letter_code
_entity_poly.pdbx_strand_id
1 'polypeptide(L)'
;MTVAMGEDMNGNEVEHNAGAGQDTTDVTPDERKDSLRTMLLERRNVLTREINELLARHRTDQLIQREQSVADTGDMSLQDSTGEQQISILEVRNRMRNQIDEALRRLNEGTYGICEDCGRLVSPERLKAVPFARRCVECQRQAEVIERIEKEPDREEL
;
A
#
# COMPACT_ATOMS: atom_id res chain seq x y z
N MET A 1 66.74 -21.68 42.33
CA MET A 1 66.71 -22.01 40.89
C MET A 1 65.30 -22.51 40.58
N THR A 2 64.47 -21.71 39.95
CA THR A 2 63.52 -22.10 38.94
C THR A 2 62.61 -20.92 38.71
N VAL A 3 62.66 -20.44 37.50
CA VAL A 3 61.95 -19.28 36.97
C VAL A 3 60.55 -19.76 36.56
N ALA A 4 59.50 -19.04 36.95
CA ALA A 4 58.19 -19.24 36.44
C ALA A 4 57.78 -18.01 35.61
N MET A 5 57.52 -18.25 34.34
CA MET A 5 57.05 -17.27 33.38
C MET A 5 55.56 -17.03 33.53
N GLY A 6 55.14 -15.77 33.56
CA GLY A 6 53.75 -15.35 33.47
C GLY A 6 53.31 -15.28 32.03
N GLU A 7 52.09 -15.72 31.77
CA GLU A 7 51.39 -15.50 30.51
C GLU A 7 50.20 -14.59 30.74
N ASP A 8 50.30 -13.39 30.17
CA ASP A 8 49.28 -12.40 30.14
C ASP A 8 48.27 -12.76 29.05
N MET A 9 47.07 -13.21 29.41
CA MET A 9 45.96 -13.37 28.48
C MET A 9 45.14 -12.07 28.50
N ASN A 10 45.37 -11.29 27.46
CA ASN A 10 44.59 -10.12 27.11
C ASN A 10 43.22 -10.57 26.53
N GLY A 11 42.21 -10.61 27.41
CA GLY A 11 40.81 -10.85 27.03
C GLY A 11 40.24 -9.56 26.45
N ASN A 12 40.19 -9.50 25.13
CA ASN A 12 39.48 -8.47 24.40
C ASN A 12 37.97 -8.78 24.47
N GLU A 13 37.28 -8.27 25.47
CA GLU A 13 35.83 -8.27 25.56
C GLU A 13 35.28 -7.28 24.54
N VAL A 14 34.78 -7.82 23.42
CA VAL A 14 34.04 -7.06 22.43
C VAL A 14 32.64 -6.82 23.03
N GLU A 15 32.46 -5.65 23.63
CA GLU A 15 31.16 -5.18 24.04
C GLU A 15 30.26 -5.03 22.80
N HIS A 16 29.36 -6.00 22.64
CA HIS A 16 28.25 -5.90 21.69
C HIS A 16 27.29 -4.82 22.22
N ASN A 17 27.52 -3.61 21.78
CA ASN A 17 26.57 -2.52 21.95
C ASN A 17 25.33 -2.81 21.10
N ALA A 18 24.42 -3.60 21.63
CA ALA A 18 23.05 -3.73 21.15
C ALA A 18 22.33 -2.43 21.46
N GLY A 19 22.47 -1.46 20.56
CA GLY A 19 21.62 -0.28 20.51
C GLY A 19 20.18 -0.68 20.24
N ALA A 20 19.51 -1.23 21.27
CA ALA A 20 18.07 -1.37 21.30
C ALA A 20 17.48 0.04 21.35
N GLY A 21 17.04 0.55 20.23
CA GLY A 21 16.12 1.68 20.17
C GLY A 21 14.86 1.33 20.93
N GLN A 22 14.85 1.68 22.21
CA GLN A 22 13.67 1.64 23.07
C GLN A 22 12.77 2.81 22.68
N ASP A 23 11.87 2.54 21.73
CA ASP A 23 10.65 3.31 21.57
C ASP A 23 9.46 2.33 21.70
N THR A 24 9.43 1.65 22.84
CA THR A 24 8.29 0.87 23.30
C THR A 24 7.45 1.76 24.19
N THR A 25 6.61 2.61 23.58
CA THR A 25 5.36 2.99 24.24
C THR A 25 4.64 1.68 24.55
N ASP A 26 4.35 1.47 25.83
CA ASP A 26 3.66 0.29 26.40
C ASP A 26 2.18 0.34 25.97
N VAL A 27 1.95 0.18 24.65
CA VAL A 27 0.62 0.21 24.05
C VAL A 27 0.09 -1.21 24.06
N THR A 28 -1.04 -1.41 24.72
CA THR A 28 -1.70 -2.71 24.79
C THR A 28 -2.06 -3.23 23.38
N PRO A 29 -2.20 -4.55 23.17
CA PRO A 29 -2.61 -5.12 21.89
C PRO A 29 -3.93 -4.53 21.36
N ASP A 30 -4.88 -4.22 22.24
CA ASP A 30 -6.16 -3.62 21.88
C ASP A 30 -6.01 -2.17 21.45
N GLU A 31 -5.24 -1.35 22.17
CA GLU A 31 -4.94 0.03 21.78
C GLU A 31 -4.21 0.11 20.43
N ARG A 32 -3.31 -0.85 20.17
CA ARG A 32 -2.63 -0.95 18.87
C ARG A 32 -3.61 -1.30 17.76
N LYS A 33 -4.54 -2.21 17.99
CA LYS A 33 -5.60 -2.57 17.05
C LYS A 33 -6.52 -1.39 16.77
N ASP A 34 -6.91 -0.64 17.79
CA ASP A 34 -7.76 0.54 17.66
C ASP A 34 -7.07 1.67 16.91
N SER A 35 -5.78 1.89 17.17
CA SER A 35 -4.97 2.86 16.42
C SER A 35 -4.89 2.51 14.93
N LEU A 36 -4.64 1.24 14.59
CA LEU A 36 -4.62 0.76 13.20
C LEU A 36 -6.00 0.90 12.55
N ARG A 37 -7.07 0.59 13.27
CA ARG A 37 -8.45 0.77 12.79
C ARG A 37 -8.73 2.24 12.47
N THR A 38 -8.38 3.14 13.36
CA THR A 38 -8.57 4.59 13.18
C THR A 38 -7.82 5.07 11.95
N MET A 39 -6.56 4.71 11.79
CA MET A 39 -5.75 5.05 10.62
C MET A 39 -6.37 4.55 9.31
N LEU A 40 -6.84 3.31 9.27
CA LEU A 40 -7.48 2.74 8.08
C LEU A 40 -8.80 3.44 7.75
N LEU A 41 -9.62 3.75 8.76
CA LEU A 41 -10.88 4.48 8.58
C LEU A 41 -10.64 5.91 8.08
N GLU A 42 -9.65 6.61 8.59
CA GLU A 42 -9.27 7.93 8.11
C GLU A 42 -8.87 7.89 6.63
N ARG A 43 -8.03 6.92 6.25
CA ARG A 43 -7.61 6.74 4.86
C ARG A 43 -8.79 6.42 3.93
N ARG A 44 -9.70 5.56 4.38
CA ARG A 44 -10.95 5.25 3.67
C ARG A 44 -11.81 6.50 3.46
N ASN A 45 -11.96 7.31 4.50
CA ASN A 45 -12.75 8.54 4.45
C ASN A 45 -12.16 9.56 3.46
N VAL A 46 -10.83 9.68 3.41
CA VAL A 46 -10.15 10.52 2.41
C VAL A 46 -10.48 10.05 1.00
N LEU A 47 -10.30 8.76 0.71
CA LEU A 47 -10.60 8.19 -0.61
C LEU A 47 -12.09 8.36 -0.98
N THR A 48 -12.99 8.19 -0.03
CA THR A 48 -14.43 8.38 -0.27
C THR A 48 -14.75 9.81 -0.66
N ARG A 49 -14.13 10.80 -0.01
CA ARG A 49 -14.27 12.21 -0.40
C ARG A 49 -13.72 12.48 -1.79
N GLU A 50 -12.51 12.00 -2.10
CA GLU A 50 -11.90 12.14 -3.43
C GLU A 50 -12.79 11.53 -4.53
N ILE A 51 -13.36 10.35 -4.30
CA ILE A 51 -14.30 9.69 -5.21
C ILE A 51 -15.55 10.56 -5.44
N ASN A 52 -16.14 11.07 -4.38
CA ASN A 52 -17.33 11.90 -4.48
C ASN A 52 -17.07 13.22 -5.22
N GLU A 53 -15.90 13.83 -5.00
CA GLU A 53 -15.48 15.04 -5.74
C GLU A 53 -15.26 14.76 -7.22
N LEU A 54 -14.61 13.64 -7.58
CA LEU A 54 -14.44 13.22 -8.97
C LEU A 54 -15.78 12.99 -9.66
N LEU A 55 -16.69 12.29 -8.99
CA LEU A 55 -18.06 12.07 -9.50
C LEU A 55 -18.85 13.36 -9.69
N ALA A 56 -18.71 14.31 -8.75
CA ALA A 56 -19.37 15.62 -8.86
C ALA A 56 -18.85 16.42 -10.06
N ARG A 57 -17.52 16.46 -10.26
CA ARG A 57 -16.89 17.10 -11.42
C ARG A 57 -17.38 16.46 -12.73
N HIS A 58 -17.32 15.14 -12.82
CA HIS A 58 -17.75 14.42 -14.03
C HIS A 58 -19.22 14.73 -14.39
N ARG A 59 -20.12 14.82 -13.40
CA ARG A 59 -21.52 15.20 -13.64
C ARG A 59 -21.62 16.63 -14.17
N THR A 60 -20.85 17.56 -13.59
CA THR A 60 -20.85 18.97 -14.03
C THR A 60 -20.34 19.08 -15.45
N ASP A 61 -19.25 18.39 -15.79
CA ASP A 61 -18.67 18.37 -17.13
C ASP A 61 -19.67 17.80 -18.16
N GLN A 62 -20.37 16.73 -17.81
CA GLN A 62 -21.41 16.16 -18.68
C GLN A 62 -22.60 17.13 -18.93
N LEU A 63 -22.99 17.91 -17.89
CA LEU A 63 -24.06 18.89 -18.05
C LEU A 63 -23.64 20.02 -18.99
N ILE A 64 -22.40 20.55 -18.81
CA ILE A 64 -21.84 21.60 -19.68
C ILE A 64 -21.72 21.09 -21.11
N GLN A 65 -21.25 19.86 -21.33
CA GLN A 65 -21.18 19.28 -22.68
C GLN A 65 -22.54 19.15 -23.35
N ARG A 66 -23.57 18.76 -22.59
CA ARG A 66 -24.94 18.69 -23.12
C ARG A 66 -25.46 20.05 -23.58
N GLU A 67 -25.19 21.11 -22.83
CA GLU A 67 -25.60 22.47 -23.20
C GLU A 67 -24.82 22.97 -24.42
N GLN A 68 -23.53 22.66 -24.54
CA GLN A 68 -22.68 23.06 -25.66
C GLN A 68 -22.95 22.26 -26.93
N SER A 69 -23.26 20.97 -26.83
CA SER A 69 -23.53 20.10 -28.00
C SER A 69 -24.80 20.49 -28.78
N VAL A 70 -25.65 21.30 -28.17
CA VAL A 70 -26.81 21.90 -28.87
C VAL A 70 -26.38 23.08 -29.78
N ALA A 71 -25.16 23.62 -29.58
CA ALA A 71 -24.71 24.84 -30.24
C ALA A 71 -23.63 24.62 -31.33
N ASP A 72 -22.87 23.52 -31.32
CA ASP A 72 -21.77 23.38 -32.28
C ASP A 72 -21.45 21.91 -32.64
N THR A 73 -21.40 21.61 -33.96
CA THR A 73 -21.15 20.26 -34.50
C THR A 73 -19.69 20.02 -34.90
N GLY A 74 -18.72 20.84 -34.44
CA GLY A 74 -17.39 20.96 -35.06
C GLY A 74 -16.23 20.29 -34.36
N ASP A 75 -16.23 20.01 -33.02
CA ASP A 75 -15.00 19.68 -32.31
C ASP A 75 -15.14 18.57 -31.25
N MET A 76 -15.65 17.41 -31.66
CA MET A 76 -15.90 16.26 -30.79
C MET A 76 -14.66 15.43 -30.39
N SER A 77 -13.51 15.67 -31.02
CA SER A 77 -12.37 14.74 -30.95
C SER A 77 -11.45 14.90 -29.72
N LEU A 78 -11.41 16.09 -29.09
CA LEU A 78 -10.52 16.36 -27.96
C LEU A 78 -11.19 16.16 -26.59
N GLN A 79 -12.51 16.07 -26.53
CA GLN A 79 -13.27 15.94 -25.26
C GLN A 79 -13.37 14.51 -24.74
N ASP A 80 -13.23 13.51 -25.60
CA ASP A 80 -13.38 12.09 -25.25
C ASP A 80 -12.22 11.59 -24.35
N SER A 81 -10.99 12.06 -24.59
CA SER A 81 -9.82 11.62 -23.83
C SER A 81 -9.80 12.06 -22.34
N THR A 82 -10.43 13.19 -22.02
CA THR A 82 -10.53 13.69 -20.62
C THR A 82 -11.53 12.88 -19.80
N GLY A 83 -12.62 12.43 -20.42
CA GLY A 83 -13.61 11.57 -19.79
C GLY A 83 -13.03 10.20 -19.42
N GLU A 84 -12.30 9.57 -20.32
CA GLU A 84 -11.66 8.26 -20.08
C GLU A 84 -10.61 8.33 -18.98
N GLN A 85 -9.82 9.38 -18.90
CA GLN A 85 -8.83 9.60 -17.84
C GLN A 85 -9.51 9.74 -16.47
N GLN A 86 -10.62 10.46 -16.36
CA GLN A 86 -11.39 10.62 -15.12
C GLN A 86 -11.97 9.30 -14.65
N ILE A 87 -12.50 8.48 -15.55
CA ILE A 87 -13.02 7.14 -15.26
C ILE A 87 -11.91 6.23 -14.73
N SER A 88 -10.75 6.22 -15.39
CA SER A 88 -9.59 5.43 -14.95
C SER A 88 -9.12 5.80 -13.55
N ILE A 89 -9.05 7.10 -13.22
CA ILE A 89 -8.71 7.57 -11.87
C ILE A 89 -9.75 7.10 -10.86
N LEU A 90 -11.04 7.19 -11.20
CA LEU A 90 -12.13 6.76 -10.34
C LEU A 90 -12.06 5.27 -10.01
N GLU A 91 -11.76 4.43 -11.00
CA GLU A 91 -11.57 2.99 -10.83
C GLU A 91 -10.41 2.67 -9.89
N VAL A 92 -9.27 3.35 -10.05
CA VAL A 92 -8.10 3.19 -9.16
C VAL A 92 -8.47 3.57 -7.73
N ARG A 93 -9.17 4.70 -7.50
CA ARG A 93 -9.60 5.13 -6.16
C ARG A 93 -10.59 4.16 -5.53
N ASN A 94 -11.55 3.65 -6.28
CA ASN A 94 -12.48 2.63 -5.82
C ASN A 94 -11.75 1.32 -5.43
N ARG A 95 -10.79 0.89 -6.22
CA ARG A 95 -9.96 -0.29 -5.92
C ARG A 95 -9.19 -0.10 -4.61
N MET A 96 -8.56 1.05 -4.42
CA MET A 96 -7.86 1.37 -3.16
C MET A 96 -8.80 1.38 -1.95
N ARG A 97 -10.01 1.96 -2.08
CA ARG A 97 -11.00 1.93 -1.01
C ARG A 97 -11.39 0.51 -0.65
N ASN A 98 -11.67 -0.34 -1.63
CA ASN A 98 -12.02 -1.75 -1.41
C ASN A 98 -10.86 -2.53 -0.74
N GLN A 99 -9.61 -2.21 -1.07
CA GLN A 99 -8.44 -2.79 -0.41
C GLN A 99 -8.35 -2.38 1.07
N ILE A 100 -8.75 -1.15 1.42
CA ILE A 100 -8.81 -0.71 2.82
C ILE A 100 -9.97 -1.40 3.56
N ASP A 101 -11.13 -1.56 2.94
CA ASP A 101 -12.25 -2.29 3.53
C ASP A 101 -11.85 -3.75 3.84
N GLU A 102 -11.09 -4.38 2.95
CA GLU A 102 -10.52 -5.70 3.15
C GLU A 102 -9.49 -5.71 4.29
N ALA A 103 -8.62 -4.70 4.38
CA ALA A 103 -7.66 -4.56 5.49
C ALA A 103 -8.36 -4.41 6.85
N LEU A 104 -9.46 -3.66 6.91
CA LEU A 104 -10.29 -3.53 8.10
C LEU A 104 -10.92 -4.87 8.49
N ARG A 105 -11.40 -5.65 7.53
CA ARG A 105 -11.93 -7.00 7.78
C ARG A 105 -10.84 -7.90 8.36
N ARG A 106 -9.66 -7.94 7.76
CA ARG A 106 -8.51 -8.73 8.22
C ARG A 106 -8.03 -8.29 9.62
N LEU A 107 -8.10 -7.00 9.92
CA LEU A 107 -7.79 -6.49 11.26
C LEU A 107 -8.76 -7.03 12.32
N ASN A 108 -10.05 -7.14 11.98
CA ASN A 108 -11.06 -7.73 12.87
C ASN A 108 -10.83 -9.24 13.07
N GLU A 109 -10.44 -9.95 12.01
CA GLU A 109 -10.13 -11.38 12.01
C GLU A 109 -8.78 -11.73 12.63
N GLY A 110 -7.94 -10.72 12.94
CA GLY A 110 -6.60 -10.94 13.50
C GLY A 110 -5.55 -11.40 12.48
N THR A 111 -5.84 -11.31 11.19
CA THR A 111 -4.94 -11.71 10.07
C THR A 111 -4.26 -10.51 9.40
N TYR A 112 -4.50 -9.29 9.88
CA TYR A 112 -3.83 -8.09 9.37
C TYR A 112 -2.32 -8.14 9.58
N GLY A 113 -1.57 -7.78 8.55
CA GLY A 113 -0.11 -7.80 8.58
C GLY A 113 0.51 -9.18 8.33
N ILE A 114 -0.28 -10.21 8.05
CA ILE A 114 0.19 -11.53 7.62
C ILE A 114 0.10 -11.61 6.10
N CYS A 115 1.20 -12.00 5.44
CA CYS A 115 1.25 -12.19 3.99
C CYS A 115 0.36 -13.35 3.58
N GLU A 116 -0.50 -13.14 2.55
CA GLU A 116 -1.43 -14.16 2.06
C GLU A 116 -0.74 -15.37 1.42
N ASP A 117 0.39 -15.14 0.75
CA ASP A 117 1.04 -16.19 -0.02
C ASP A 117 2.02 -17.02 0.82
N CYS A 118 2.80 -16.40 1.71
CA CYS A 118 3.84 -17.10 2.47
C CYS A 118 3.59 -17.18 3.98
N GLY A 119 2.54 -16.57 4.51
CA GLY A 119 2.20 -16.59 5.93
C GLY A 119 3.15 -15.80 6.85
N ARG A 120 4.24 -15.20 6.31
CA ARG A 120 5.17 -14.38 7.10
C ARG A 120 4.57 -13.00 7.38
N LEU A 121 5.07 -12.33 8.41
CA LEU A 121 4.69 -10.96 8.71
C LEU A 121 5.13 -10.02 7.58
N VAL A 122 4.24 -9.11 7.20
CA VAL A 122 4.54 -7.97 6.35
C VAL A 122 5.29 -6.93 7.18
N SER A 123 6.37 -6.38 6.65
CA SER A 123 7.20 -5.45 7.42
C SER A 123 6.43 -4.19 7.83
N PRO A 124 6.69 -3.62 9.02
CA PRO A 124 6.04 -2.40 9.50
C PRO A 124 6.22 -1.22 8.54
N GLU A 125 7.40 -1.10 7.92
CA GLU A 125 7.72 -0.04 6.94
C GLU A 125 6.79 -0.14 5.72
N ARG A 126 6.55 -1.38 5.25
CA ARG A 126 5.62 -1.61 4.14
C ARG A 126 4.18 -1.26 4.52
N LEU A 127 3.75 -1.63 5.72
CA LEU A 127 2.40 -1.29 6.21
C LEU A 127 2.24 0.21 6.49
N LYS A 128 3.30 0.93 6.86
CA LYS A 128 3.28 2.40 6.95
C LYS A 128 3.09 3.04 5.56
N ALA A 129 3.79 2.54 4.54
CA ALA A 129 3.68 3.05 3.17
C ALA A 129 2.38 2.62 2.48
N VAL A 130 1.99 1.35 2.66
CA VAL A 130 0.81 0.73 2.05
C VAL A 130 0.01 0.02 3.15
N PRO A 131 -0.87 0.72 3.88
CA PRO A 131 -1.58 0.16 5.02
C PRO A 131 -2.51 -1.01 4.69
N PHE A 132 -2.87 -1.17 3.44
CA PHE A 132 -3.70 -2.26 2.92
C PHE A 132 -2.89 -3.36 2.22
N ALA A 133 -1.57 -3.42 2.42
CA ALA A 133 -0.74 -4.45 1.79
C ALA A 133 -1.16 -5.85 2.26
N ARG A 134 -1.44 -6.72 1.28
CA ARG A 134 -1.82 -8.14 1.50
C ARG A 134 -0.61 -9.07 1.44
N ARG A 135 0.45 -8.64 0.74
CA ARG A 135 1.65 -9.42 0.45
C ARG A 135 2.90 -8.73 0.98
N CYS A 136 3.89 -9.51 1.40
CA CYS A 136 5.23 -8.98 1.64
C CYS A 136 5.88 -8.53 0.32
N VAL A 137 7.01 -7.82 0.39
CA VAL A 137 7.68 -7.28 -0.81
C VAL A 137 8.05 -8.37 -1.81
N GLU A 138 8.53 -9.52 -1.32
CA GLU A 138 8.96 -10.63 -2.17
C GLU A 138 7.80 -11.29 -2.90
N CYS A 139 6.72 -11.62 -2.18
CA CYS A 139 5.54 -12.21 -2.79
C CYS A 139 4.84 -11.24 -3.76
N GLN A 140 4.85 -9.94 -3.45
CA GLN A 140 4.32 -8.92 -4.35
C GLN A 140 5.12 -8.87 -5.66
N ARG A 141 6.44 -8.87 -5.59
CA ARG A 141 7.29 -8.90 -6.79
C ARG A 141 7.03 -10.15 -7.65
N GLN A 142 6.90 -11.31 -7.01
CA GLN A 142 6.58 -12.55 -7.71
C GLN A 142 5.23 -12.47 -8.42
N ALA A 143 4.20 -11.96 -7.74
CA ALA A 143 2.87 -11.77 -8.33
C ALA A 143 2.89 -10.80 -9.52
N GLU A 144 3.63 -9.70 -9.43
CA GLU A 144 3.77 -8.73 -10.51
C GLU A 144 4.51 -9.31 -11.73
N VAL A 145 5.49 -10.18 -11.51
CA VAL A 145 6.18 -10.89 -12.62
C VAL A 145 5.22 -11.84 -13.32
N ILE A 146 4.46 -12.64 -12.56
CA ILE A 146 3.46 -13.56 -13.12
C ILE A 146 2.41 -12.78 -13.93
N GLU A 147 1.85 -11.73 -13.35
CA GLU A 147 0.83 -10.89 -14.02
C GLU A 147 1.37 -10.25 -15.31
N ARG A 148 2.66 -9.90 -15.35
CA ARG A 148 3.29 -9.37 -16.57
C ARG A 148 3.42 -10.44 -17.65
N ILE A 149 3.84 -11.64 -17.29
CA ILE A 149 3.96 -12.76 -18.23
C ILE A 149 2.57 -13.13 -18.79
N GLU A 150 1.54 -13.16 -17.94
CA GLU A 150 0.17 -13.46 -18.38
C GLU A 150 -0.42 -12.40 -19.31
N LYS A 151 -0.02 -11.13 -19.16
CA LYS A 151 -0.48 -10.04 -20.04
C LYS A 151 0.29 -9.94 -21.36
N GLU A 152 1.48 -10.52 -21.46
CA GLU A 152 2.32 -10.55 -22.66
C GLU A 152 2.61 -12.00 -23.08
N PRO A 153 1.59 -12.82 -23.42
CA PRO A 153 1.82 -14.24 -23.72
C PRO A 153 2.55 -14.51 -25.04
N ASP A 154 2.63 -13.56 -25.97
CA ASP A 154 3.17 -13.80 -27.31
C ASP A 154 4.02 -12.64 -27.82
N ARG A 155 5.25 -12.52 -27.34
CA ARG A 155 6.26 -11.72 -28.00
C ARG A 155 7.52 -12.55 -28.33
N GLU A 156 7.31 -13.82 -28.62
CA GLU A 156 8.30 -14.66 -29.26
C GLU A 156 7.84 -15.04 -30.68
N GLU A 157 8.74 -14.78 -31.63
CA GLU A 157 8.76 -15.15 -33.04
C GLU A 157 8.05 -14.23 -34.05
N LEU A 158 8.79 -13.20 -34.45
CA LEU A 158 8.98 -12.89 -35.89
C LEU A 158 10.42 -12.45 -36.12
#